data_fb11092e84938676fdb593f7383aeb1e
#
_entry.id   fb11092e84938676fdb593f7383aeb1e
#
_cell.length_a   1.000
_cell.length_b   1.000
_cell.length_c   1.000
_cell.angle_alpha   90.00
_cell.angle_beta   90.00
_cell.angle_gamma   90.00
#
_symmetry.space_group_name_H-M   'P 1'
#
loop_
_entity.id
_entity.type
_entity.pdbx_description
1 polymer ?
#
loop_
_entity_poly.entity_id
_entity_poly.type
_entity_poly.pdbx_seq_one_letter_code
_entity_poly.pdbx_strand_id
1 'polypeptide(L)'
;MKQANAIRIAAAVVGAAVLAGAAWASGDAATAKEAEAMVKKGVAFIKANGKDKGYAEITKRDSAQFHDRDLYLAVHRMDGTCVAHGTNDKMVGKNFIEMKDIDGKEYIKERVEFAKTKATFWTDYKFVNPVSKKIEPKTAYCERLDDTIVCGGIYKH
;
A
#
# COMPACT_ATOMS: atom_id res chain seq x y z
N MET A 1 12.91 -3.95 84.34
CA MET A 1 13.70 -3.21 83.34
C MET A 1 14.11 -4.15 82.18
N LYS A 2 13.40 -4.12 81.14
CA LYS A 2 13.86 -4.61 79.79
C LYS A 2 12.86 -4.09 78.77
N GLN A 3 13.28 -3.10 77.97
CA GLN A 3 12.49 -2.53 76.95
C GLN A 3 12.54 -3.47 75.73
N ALA A 4 11.39 -3.83 75.20
CA ALA A 4 11.25 -4.59 73.98
C ALA A 4 11.04 -3.60 72.81
N ASN A 5 12.02 -3.53 71.90
CA ASN A 5 11.96 -2.78 70.68
C ASN A 5 11.02 -3.44 69.69
N ALA A 6 9.93 -2.80 69.37
CA ALA A 6 9.06 -3.24 68.30
C ALA A 6 9.58 -2.71 66.95
N ILE A 7 10.06 -3.63 66.12
CA ILE A 7 10.48 -3.37 64.76
C ILE A 7 9.22 -3.27 63.87
N ARG A 8 8.90 -2.08 63.38
CA ARG A 8 7.86 -1.87 62.35
C ARG A 8 8.41 -2.21 61.00
N ILE A 9 7.95 -3.31 60.44
CA ILE A 9 8.21 -3.67 59.03
C ILE A 9 7.23 -2.92 58.14
N ALA A 10 7.74 -1.92 57.41
CA ALA A 10 6.98 -1.26 56.37
C ALA A 10 6.94 -2.16 55.10
N ALA A 11 5.78 -2.68 54.79
CA ALA A 11 5.54 -3.39 53.54
C ALA A 11 5.44 -2.39 52.38
N ALA A 12 6.46 -2.32 51.56
CA ALA A 12 6.43 -1.58 50.29
C ALA A 12 5.61 -2.39 49.28
N VAL A 13 4.42 -1.89 48.93
CA VAL A 13 3.62 -2.42 47.81
C VAL A 13 4.23 -1.88 46.52
N VAL A 14 4.96 -2.75 45.80
CA VAL A 14 5.41 -2.46 44.46
C VAL A 14 4.24 -2.68 43.50
N GLY A 15 3.62 -1.59 43.09
CA GLY A 15 2.59 -1.62 42.06
C GLY A 15 3.24 -1.93 40.70
N ALA A 16 3.05 -3.14 40.21
CA ALA A 16 3.39 -3.48 38.83
C ALA A 16 2.41 -2.78 37.88
N ALA A 17 2.85 -1.69 37.26
CA ALA A 17 2.15 -1.09 36.14
C ALA A 17 2.24 -2.04 34.92
N VAL A 18 1.18 -2.77 34.67
CA VAL A 18 1.03 -3.55 33.43
C VAL A 18 0.78 -2.53 32.31
N LEU A 19 1.84 -2.20 31.58
CA LEU A 19 1.71 -1.53 30.29
C LEU A 19 1.05 -2.52 29.33
N ALA A 20 -0.26 -2.44 29.19
CA ALA A 20 -0.99 -3.07 28.11
C ALA A 20 -0.51 -2.44 26.81
N GLY A 21 0.52 -3.01 26.22
CA GLY A 21 0.91 -2.73 24.85
C GLY A 21 -0.30 -3.07 23.97
N ALA A 22 -0.93 -2.07 23.37
CA ALA A 22 -1.88 -2.27 22.32
C ALA A 22 -1.14 -3.00 21.18
N ALA A 23 -1.27 -4.31 21.10
CA ALA A 23 -0.91 -5.08 19.93
C ALA A 23 -1.81 -4.57 18.82
N TRP A 24 -1.27 -3.74 17.96
CA TRP A 24 -1.89 -3.43 16.68
C TRP A 24 -1.95 -4.74 15.92
N ALA A 25 -3.12 -5.36 15.89
CA ALA A 25 -3.37 -6.44 14.97
C ALA A 25 -3.16 -5.84 13.57
N SER A 26 -2.00 -6.12 12.97
CA SER A 26 -1.82 -5.91 11.54
C SER A 26 -2.79 -6.86 10.87
N GLY A 27 -3.96 -6.34 10.46
CA GLY A 27 -4.91 -7.10 9.66
C GLY A 27 -4.20 -7.63 8.42
N ASP A 28 -4.58 -8.81 7.94
CA ASP A 28 -3.99 -9.44 6.75
C ASP A 28 -4.15 -8.60 5.47
N ALA A 29 -4.97 -7.55 5.50
CA ALA A 29 -5.24 -6.64 4.40
C ALA A 29 -4.69 -5.23 4.67
N ALA A 30 -4.20 -4.58 3.62
CA ALA A 30 -3.74 -3.21 3.69
C ALA A 30 -4.91 -2.20 3.76
N THR A 31 -4.65 -1.03 4.34
CA THR A 31 -5.62 0.04 4.52
C THR A 31 -5.49 1.12 3.44
N ALA A 32 -6.55 1.94 3.27
CA ALA A 32 -6.53 3.09 2.36
C ALA A 32 -5.41 4.09 2.69
N LYS A 33 -5.14 4.32 3.98
CA LYS A 33 -4.06 5.20 4.42
C LYS A 33 -2.68 4.67 4.04
N GLU A 34 -2.48 3.35 4.13
CA GLU A 34 -1.23 2.71 3.70
C GLU A 34 -1.06 2.77 2.18
N ALA A 35 -2.13 2.58 1.41
CA ALA A 35 -2.10 2.71 -0.05
C ALA A 35 -1.70 4.13 -0.48
N GLU A 36 -2.33 5.14 0.10
CA GLU A 36 -1.99 6.56 -0.15
C GLU A 36 -0.53 6.86 0.21
N ALA A 37 -0.07 6.41 1.37
CA ALA A 37 1.31 6.61 1.83
C ALA A 37 2.32 5.92 0.90
N MET A 38 2.04 4.69 0.45
CA MET A 38 2.93 3.96 -0.47
C MET A 38 3.00 4.62 -1.84
N VAL A 39 1.88 5.12 -2.39
CA VAL A 39 1.86 5.86 -3.66
C VAL A 39 2.69 7.14 -3.56
N LYS A 40 2.50 7.95 -2.53
CA LYS A 40 3.29 9.16 -2.28
C LYS A 40 4.78 8.86 -2.17
N LYS A 41 5.13 7.79 -1.45
CA LYS A 41 6.51 7.31 -1.35
C LYS A 41 7.06 6.89 -2.72
N GLY A 42 6.28 6.18 -3.52
CA GLY A 42 6.66 5.77 -4.88
C GLY A 42 6.91 6.96 -5.80
N VAL A 43 6.02 7.94 -5.79
CA VAL A 43 6.17 9.19 -6.55
C VAL A 43 7.44 9.93 -6.12
N ALA A 44 7.68 10.10 -4.83
CA ALA A 44 8.89 10.74 -4.30
C ALA A 44 10.17 9.99 -4.71
N PHE A 45 10.13 8.64 -4.64
CA PHE A 45 11.27 7.81 -5.03
C PHE A 45 11.61 7.93 -6.53
N ILE A 46 10.58 7.92 -7.40
CA ILE A 46 10.76 8.11 -8.86
C ILE A 46 11.36 9.50 -9.15
N LYS A 47 10.84 10.55 -8.50
CA LYS A 47 11.37 11.91 -8.64
C LYS A 47 12.84 12.02 -8.23
N ALA A 48 13.22 11.39 -7.14
CA ALA A 48 14.59 11.47 -6.59
C ALA A 48 15.61 10.61 -7.34
N ASN A 49 15.19 9.47 -7.93
CA ASN A 49 16.09 8.47 -8.51
C ASN A 49 15.97 8.32 -10.04
N GLY A 50 14.99 8.98 -10.65
CA GLY A 50 14.65 8.83 -12.06
C GLY A 50 13.70 7.67 -12.36
N LYS A 51 13.08 7.72 -13.54
CA LYS A 51 12.02 6.77 -13.97
C LYS A 51 12.55 5.34 -14.03
N ASP A 52 13.69 5.10 -14.68
CA ASP A 52 14.22 3.75 -14.88
C ASP A 52 14.47 3.03 -13.55
N LYS A 53 15.16 3.69 -12.62
CA LYS A 53 15.44 3.12 -11.30
C LYS A 53 14.17 2.99 -10.45
N GLY A 54 13.27 3.96 -10.53
CA GLY A 54 11.99 3.94 -9.84
C GLY A 54 11.12 2.79 -10.28
N TYR A 55 10.97 2.60 -11.59
CA TYR A 55 10.15 1.52 -12.15
C TYR A 55 10.75 0.14 -11.90
N ALA A 56 12.08 0.02 -12.00
CA ALA A 56 12.77 -1.22 -11.67
C ALA A 56 12.54 -1.63 -10.20
N GLU A 57 12.65 -0.68 -9.26
CA GLU A 57 12.42 -0.95 -7.84
C GLU A 57 10.96 -1.32 -7.54
N ILE A 58 9.98 -0.62 -8.16
CA ILE A 58 8.55 -0.96 -8.01
C ILE A 58 8.24 -2.35 -8.57
N THR A 59 8.91 -2.78 -9.63
CA THR A 59 8.66 -4.07 -10.30
C THR A 59 9.27 -5.26 -9.55
N LYS A 60 10.17 -5.04 -8.61
CA LYS A 60 10.70 -6.12 -7.77
C LYS A 60 9.60 -6.68 -6.88
N ARG A 61 9.34 -7.99 -6.99
CA ARG A 61 8.29 -8.68 -6.21
C ARG A 61 8.57 -8.72 -4.70
N ASP A 62 9.82 -8.66 -4.31
CA ASP A 62 10.33 -8.66 -2.94
C ASP A 62 10.73 -7.26 -2.45
N SER A 63 10.31 -6.21 -3.15
CA SER A 63 10.59 -4.84 -2.73
C SER A 63 9.94 -4.56 -1.38
N ALA A 64 10.74 -4.47 -0.33
CA ALA A 64 10.28 -4.08 1.00
C ALA A 64 9.74 -2.63 1.05
N GLN A 65 9.94 -1.84 -0.03
CA GLN A 65 9.50 -0.47 -0.11
C GLN A 65 8.13 -0.31 -0.75
N PHE A 66 7.80 -1.16 -1.73
CA PHE A 66 6.63 -0.99 -2.62
C PHE A 66 5.78 -2.24 -2.75
N HIS A 67 5.97 -3.21 -1.84
CA HIS A 67 5.12 -4.38 -1.70
C HIS A 67 4.96 -4.71 -0.20
N ASP A 68 3.72 -4.74 0.27
CA ASP A 68 3.38 -5.10 1.65
C ASP A 68 2.04 -5.83 1.67
N ARG A 69 2.05 -7.11 2.04
CA ARG A 69 0.85 -7.97 2.07
C ARG A 69 0.16 -8.03 0.70
N ASP A 70 -1.06 -7.51 0.57
CA ASP A 70 -1.83 -7.41 -0.68
C ASP A 70 -1.64 -6.06 -1.41
N LEU A 71 -0.93 -5.10 -0.80
CA LEU A 71 -0.66 -3.78 -1.33
C LEU A 71 0.64 -3.77 -2.15
N TYR A 72 0.57 -3.25 -3.36
CA TYR A 72 1.69 -3.02 -4.26
C TYR A 72 1.42 -1.85 -5.19
N LEU A 73 2.47 -1.32 -5.82
CA LEU A 73 2.36 -0.26 -6.80
C LEU A 73 2.28 -0.81 -8.23
N ALA A 74 1.54 -0.09 -9.06
CA ALA A 74 1.55 -0.22 -10.52
C ALA A 74 1.63 1.16 -11.15
N VAL A 75 2.39 1.29 -12.23
CA VAL A 75 2.58 2.55 -12.95
C VAL A 75 2.22 2.37 -14.41
N HIS A 76 1.36 3.24 -14.91
CA HIS A 76 0.95 3.27 -16.31
C HIS A 76 1.22 4.64 -16.93
N ARG A 77 1.57 4.67 -18.21
CA ARG A 77 1.61 5.90 -18.99
C ARG A 77 0.18 6.38 -19.31
N MET A 78 0.09 7.62 -19.75
CA MET A 78 -1.19 8.21 -20.18
C MET A 78 -1.77 7.55 -21.45
N ASP A 79 -0.99 6.75 -22.18
CA ASP A 79 -1.46 5.90 -23.28
C ASP A 79 -1.97 4.52 -22.83
N GLY A 80 -1.89 4.20 -21.55
CA GLY A 80 -2.28 2.90 -20.97
C GLY A 80 -1.16 1.85 -20.91
N THR A 81 0.07 2.18 -21.35
CA THR A 81 1.20 1.25 -21.27
C THR A 81 1.66 1.08 -19.82
N CYS A 82 1.73 -0.15 -19.33
CA CYS A 82 2.27 -0.47 -18.02
C CYS A 82 3.80 -0.35 -18.04
N VAL A 83 4.38 0.45 -17.15
CA VAL A 83 5.84 0.65 -17.05
C VAL A 83 6.43 0.07 -15.76
N ALA A 84 5.60 -0.24 -14.76
CA ALA A 84 6.00 -0.96 -13.55
C ALA A 84 4.81 -1.68 -12.92
N HIS A 85 5.03 -2.87 -12.34
CA HIS A 85 3.98 -3.63 -11.66
C HIS A 85 4.57 -4.54 -10.58
N GLY A 86 4.25 -4.26 -9.31
CA GLY A 86 4.87 -4.89 -8.14
C GLY A 86 4.65 -6.39 -7.97
N THR A 87 3.64 -6.98 -8.63
CA THR A 87 3.32 -8.42 -8.49
C THR A 87 3.39 -9.20 -9.80
N ASN A 88 3.47 -8.52 -10.95
CA ASN A 88 3.48 -9.18 -12.26
C ASN A 88 4.31 -8.40 -13.30
N ASP A 89 5.57 -8.71 -13.38
CA ASP A 89 6.54 -8.15 -14.31
C ASP A 89 6.20 -8.40 -15.79
N LYS A 90 5.40 -9.45 -16.09
CA LYS A 90 4.94 -9.75 -17.46
C LYS A 90 3.96 -8.71 -18.02
N MET A 91 3.43 -7.84 -17.17
CA MET A 91 2.60 -6.72 -17.60
C MET A 91 3.43 -5.55 -18.12
N VAL A 92 4.68 -5.43 -17.71
CA VAL A 92 5.55 -4.31 -18.10
C VAL A 92 5.79 -4.30 -19.62
N GLY A 93 5.64 -3.14 -20.22
CA GLY A 93 5.77 -2.92 -21.68
C GLY A 93 4.49 -3.18 -22.47
N LYS A 94 3.42 -3.71 -21.87
CA LYS A 94 2.15 -3.97 -22.55
C LYS A 94 1.17 -2.81 -22.36
N ASN A 95 0.34 -2.57 -23.38
CA ASN A 95 -0.73 -1.57 -23.31
C ASN A 95 -2.02 -2.23 -22.80
N PHE A 96 -2.64 -1.59 -21.81
CA PHE A 96 -3.86 -2.06 -21.16
C PHE A 96 -5.01 -1.06 -21.23
N ILE A 97 -4.96 -0.08 -22.14
CA ILE A 97 -5.98 0.97 -22.22
C ILE A 97 -7.40 0.43 -22.43
N GLU A 98 -7.53 -0.67 -23.16
CA GLU A 98 -8.81 -1.33 -23.44
C GLU A 98 -9.08 -2.55 -22.53
N MET A 99 -8.20 -2.80 -21.54
CA MET A 99 -8.38 -3.93 -20.65
C MET A 99 -9.59 -3.70 -19.75
N LYS A 100 -10.43 -4.74 -19.68
CA LYS A 100 -11.63 -4.76 -18.83
C LYS A 100 -11.41 -5.67 -17.63
N ASP A 101 -11.98 -5.29 -16.51
CA ASP A 101 -12.14 -6.21 -15.40
C ASP A 101 -13.27 -7.22 -15.67
N ILE A 102 -13.54 -8.11 -14.71
CA ILE A 102 -14.56 -9.16 -14.87
C ILE A 102 -16.00 -8.60 -15.06
N ASP A 103 -16.25 -7.37 -14.63
CA ASP A 103 -17.53 -6.68 -14.81
C ASP A 103 -17.57 -5.84 -16.11
N GLY A 104 -16.52 -5.89 -16.93
CA GLY A 104 -16.42 -5.14 -18.18
C GLY A 104 -15.95 -3.70 -18.04
N LYS A 105 -15.43 -3.30 -16.88
CA LYS A 105 -14.97 -1.94 -16.61
C LYS A 105 -13.56 -1.71 -17.17
N GLU A 106 -13.41 -0.70 -18.03
CA GLU A 106 -12.12 -0.25 -18.60
C GLU A 106 -11.38 0.65 -17.59
N TYR A 107 -10.89 0.06 -16.49
CA TYR A 107 -10.36 0.80 -15.35
C TYR A 107 -9.05 1.55 -15.63
N ILE A 108 -8.22 1.10 -16.58
CA ILE A 108 -7.01 1.85 -17.00
C ILE A 108 -7.42 3.11 -17.77
N LYS A 109 -8.37 3.00 -18.68
CA LYS A 109 -8.91 4.14 -19.42
C LYS A 109 -9.55 5.16 -18.48
N GLU A 110 -10.33 4.73 -17.49
CA GLU A 110 -10.90 5.61 -16.46
C GLU A 110 -9.81 6.38 -15.70
N ARG A 111 -8.71 5.71 -15.31
CA ARG A 111 -7.57 6.37 -14.66
C ARG A 111 -6.93 7.43 -15.53
N VAL A 112 -6.73 7.12 -16.82
CA VAL A 112 -6.19 8.08 -17.81
C VAL A 112 -7.11 9.29 -17.91
N GLU A 113 -8.42 9.10 -18.01
CA GLU A 113 -9.38 10.22 -18.06
C GLU A 113 -9.34 11.07 -16.77
N PHE A 114 -9.31 10.45 -15.60
CA PHE A 114 -9.19 11.19 -14.34
C PHE A 114 -7.87 11.97 -14.24
N ALA A 115 -6.78 11.38 -14.68
CA ALA A 115 -5.45 12.00 -14.61
C ALA A 115 -5.31 13.21 -15.55
N LYS A 116 -6.18 13.40 -16.56
CA LYS A 116 -6.18 14.61 -17.40
C LYS A 116 -6.51 15.87 -16.61
N THR A 117 -7.35 15.74 -15.58
CA THR A 117 -7.89 16.89 -14.84
C THR A 117 -7.61 16.83 -13.33
N LYS A 118 -7.21 15.69 -12.80
CA LYS A 118 -6.96 15.48 -11.36
C LYS A 118 -5.52 15.06 -11.12
N ALA A 119 -4.89 15.67 -10.12
CA ALA A 119 -3.56 15.26 -9.67
C ALA A 119 -3.60 13.95 -8.87
N THR A 120 -4.67 13.75 -8.10
CA THR A 120 -4.90 12.56 -7.28
C THR A 120 -6.36 12.12 -7.36
N PHE A 121 -6.62 10.82 -7.27
CA PHE A 121 -7.98 10.28 -7.33
C PHE A 121 -8.02 8.82 -6.87
N TRP A 122 -9.23 8.32 -6.60
CA TRP A 122 -9.50 6.91 -6.33
C TRP A 122 -10.27 6.28 -7.48
N THR A 123 -9.99 5.00 -7.77
CA THR A 123 -10.74 4.20 -8.75
C THR A 123 -11.07 2.83 -8.18
N ASP A 124 -12.29 2.35 -8.49
CA ASP A 124 -12.74 1.01 -8.09
C ASP A 124 -12.75 0.07 -9.29
N TYR A 125 -12.31 -1.15 -9.10
CA TYR A 125 -12.32 -2.21 -10.12
C TYR A 125 -12.18 -3.59 -9.45
N LYS A 126 -12.24 -4.67 -10.21
CA LYS A 126 -11.95 -6.02 -9.70
C LYS A 126 -10.63 -6.52 -10.26
N PHE A 127 -9.80 -7.10 -9.39
CA PHE A 127 -8.50 -7.61 -9.79
C PHE A 127 -8.07 -8.81 -8.94
N VAL A 128 -7.09 -9.58 -9.44
CA VAL A 128 -6.54 -10.73 -8.70
C VAL A 128 -5.76 -10.24 -7.48
N ASN A 129 -6.18 -10.69 -6.31
CA ASN A 129 -5.46 -10.43 -5.07
C ASN A 129 -4.20 -11.30 -5.02
N PRO A 130 -3.00 -10.74 -4.78
CA PRO A 130 -1.74 -11.49 -4.80
C PRO A 130 -1.62 -12.49 -3.64
N VAL A 131 -2.38 -12.31 -2.56
CA VAL A 131 -2.39 -13.19 -1.39
C VAL A 131 -3.41 -14.32 -1.57
N SER A 132 -4.70 -13.98 -1.74
CA SER A 132 -5.78 -14.97 -1.85
C SER A 132 -5.84 -15.68 -3.21
N LYS A 133 -5.22 -15.12 -4.26
CA LYS A 133 -5.27 -15.57 -5.66
C LYS A 133 -6.67 -15.52 -6.28
N LYS A 134 -7.62 -14.86 -5.64
CA LYS A 134 -8.99 -14.67 -6.11
C LYS A 134 -9.16 -13.31 -6.76
N ILE A 135 -10.15 -13.17 -7.66
CA ILE A 135 -10.59 -11.87 -8.16
C ILE A 135 -11.50 -11.25 -7.09
N GLU A 136 -11.09 -10.10 -6.60
CA GLU A 136 -11.76 -9.39 -5.50
C GLU A 136 -11.96 -7.92 -5.84
N PRO A 137 -12.97 -7.26 -5.25
CA PRO A 137 -13.13 -5.82 -5.36
C PRO A 137 -11.89 -5.10 -4.84
N LYS A 138 -11.39 -4.16 -5.62
CA LYS A 138 -10.20 -3.37 -5.31
C LYS A 138 -10.48 -1.89 -5.47
N THR A 139 -10.01 -1.07 -4.56
CA THR A 139 -9.97 0.38 -4.72
C THR A 139 -8.52 0.84 -4.74
N ALA A 140 -8.15 1.69 -5.67
CA ALA A 140 -6.79 2.17 -5.83
C ALA A 140 -6.74 3.70 -5.71
N TYR A 141 -5.84 4.18 -4.85
CA TYR A 141 -5.37 5.55 -4.86
C TYR A 141 -4.35 5.73 -5.97
N CYS A 142 -4.51 6.78 -6.76
CA CYS A 142 -3.64 7.10 -7.87
C CYS A 142 -3.16 8.54 -7.78
N GLU A 143 -1.91 8.76 -8.17
CA GLU A 143 -1.30 10.08 -8.28
C GLU A 143 -0.65 10.24 -9.65
N ARG A 144 -0.95 11.35 -10.33
CA ARG A 144 -0.31 11.69 -11.60
C ARG A 144 1.12 12.17 -11.37
N LEU A 145 2.05 11.62 -12.13
CA LEU A 145 3.45 12.03 -12.19
C LEU A 145 3.84 12.23 -13.66
N ASP A 146 3.88 13.49 -14.10
CA ASP A 146 4.17 13.87 -15.49
C ASP A 146 3.25 13.15 -16.50
N ASP A 147 3.83 12.27 -17.33
CA ASP A 147 3.18 11.43 -18.34
C ASP A 147 2.74 10.05 -17.82
N THR A 148 2.81 9.83 -16.50
CA THR A 148 2.47 8.57 -15.86
C THR A 148 1.49 8.73 -14.70
N ILE A 149 0.89 7.61 -14.30
CA ILE A 149 -0.04 7.48 -13.17
C ILE A 149 0.51 6.38 -12.26
N VAL A 150 0.84 6.73 -11.02
CA VAL A 150 1.29 5.80 -9.98
C VAL A 150 0.10 5.42 -9.13
N CYS A 151 -0.24 4.14 -9.04
CA CYS A 151 -1.39 3.65 -8.29
C CYS A 151 -0.98 2.57 -7.29
N GLY A 152 -1.60 2.60 -6.11
CA GLY A 152 -1.55 1.53 -5.12
C GLY A 152 -2.97 1.25 -4.63
N GLY A 153 -3.36 -0.03 -4.57
CA GLY A 153 -4.75 -0.38 -4.26
C GLY A 153 -4.89 -1.43 -3.19
N ILE A 154 -5.96 -1.33 -2.44
CA ILE A 154 -6.38 -2.23 -1.39
C ILE A 154 -7.58 -3.07 -1.85
N TYR A 155 -7.69 -4.28 -1.34
CA TYR A 155 -8.82 -5.16 -1.59
C TYR A 155 -9.88 -4.98 -0.51
N LYS A 156 -11.15 -5.01 -0.92
CA LYS A 156 -12.32 -4.90 -0.03
C LYS A 156 -12.75 -6.31 0.35
N HIS A 157 -12.76 -6.62 1.63
CA HIS A 157 -13.21 -7.89 2.20
C HIS A 157 -14.61 -7.75 2.78
#